data_699d4673ce32d61554d991e6e4b224d4
#
_entry.id   699d4673ce32d61554d991e6e4b224d4
#
_cell.length_a   1.000
_cell.length_b   1.000
_cell.length_c   1.000
_cell.angle_alpha   90.00
_cell.angle_beta   90.00
_cell.angle_gamma   90.00
#
_symmetry.space_group_name_H-M   'P 1'
#
loop_
_entity.id
_entity.type
_entity.pdbx_description
1 polymer ?
#
loop_
_entity_poly.entity_id
_entity_poly.type
_entity_poly.pdbx_seq_one_letter_code
_entity_poly.pdbx_strand_id
1 'polypeptide(L)'
;MLMRPVWWVLGLITADKNATRIHYLPNPETPPPPPPPAARRSPTMAMATALRKLSSDALRRQPLSRITPLYYMASLPATEERSGVTWPKQLNAPLEEVDPEIADIIEHEKARQWKGLELIPSENFTSVSVMQAVGSVMTNKYSEGYPGARYYGGNEYIDMAESLCQKRALEAFRLDPAKWGVNVQPLSGSPANFHVYTALLKPHERIMALDLPHGGHLSHGYQTDTKKISAVSIFFETMPYRLDESTGLIDYDQMEKSAVLFRPKLIVAGASAYARLYDYDRMRKVCDKQKAILLADMAHISGLVAAGVVPSPFDYADVVTTTTHKSLRGPRGAMIFYRKGVKGVNKQGKEVMYDFEDKINAAVFPGLQGGPHNHTITGLAVALKQATTPEYRAYQEQVMSNCAKFAQSLTAKGYELVSGGTDNHLVLVNLKSKGIDGSRVEKVLENVHIAANKNTVPGDVSAMVPGGIRMGTPALTSRGFVEEDFAKVADFFDAAVNLALKVKAAAGGTKLKDFVATLQSDSNIQSEIAKLRHDVEEYAKQFPTIGFEKETMKYKN
;
A
#
# COMPACT_ATOMS: atom_id res chain seq x y z
N MET A 1 -47.65 4.66 3.18
CA MET A 1 -47.59 4.88 1.73
C MET A 1 -46.50 3.96 1.21
N LEU A 2 -46.94 2.94 0.46
CA LEU A 2 -46.16 1.74 0.10
C LEU A 2 -45.26 2.02 -1.10
N MET A 3 -43.96 1.71 -0.99
CA MET A 3 -43.09 1.56 -2.16
C MET A 3 -42.79 0.07 -2.40
N ARG A 4 -43.05 -0.38 -3.59
CA ARG A 4 -42.87 -1.75 -4.10
C ARG A 4 -41.42 -1.97 -4.58
N PRO A 5 -40.87 -3.18 -4.47
CA PRO A 5 -39.57 -3.50 -5.05
C PRO A 5 -39.68 -3.90 -6.52
N VAL A 6 -38.69 -3.51 -7.32
CA VAL A 6 -38.54 -3.85 -8.75
C VAL A 6 -37.87 -5.23 -8.86
N TRP A 7 -38.52 -6.17 -9.52
CA TRP A 7 -38.00 -7.50 -9.85
C TRP A 7 -37.25 -7.46 -11.19
N TRP A 8 -36.04 -7.99 -11.24
CA TRP A 8 -35.34 -8.36 -12.46
C TRP A 8 -35.68 -9.81 -12.84
N VAL A 9 -36.17 -9.99 -14.04
CA VAL A 9 -36.53 -11.30 -14.63
C VAL A 9 -35.27 -11.97 -15.15
N LEU A 10 -34.92 -13.14 -14.61
CA LEU A 10 -33.94 -14.06 -15.19
C LEU A 10 -34.64 -14.92 -16.23
N GLY A 11 -34.26 -14.75 -17.50
CA GLY A 11 -34.64 -15.65 -18.58
C GLY A 11 -33.81 -16.92 -18.56
N LEU A 12 -34.42 -18.06 -18.34
CA LEU A 12 -33.84 -19.39 -18.57
C LEU A 12 -33.69 -19.60 -20.09
N ILE A 13 -32.45 -19.90 -20.54
CA ILE A 13 -32.22 -20.48 -21.88
C ILE A 13 -31.92 -21.96 -21.68
N THR A 14 -32.83 -22.79 -22.13
CA THR A 14 -32.65 -24.25 -22.29
C THR A 14 -31.76 -24.51 -23.50
N ALA A 15 -30.72 -25.30 -23.33
CA ALA A 15 -29.82 -25.74 -24.40
C ALA A 15 -30.46 -26.89 -25.18
N ASP A 16 -30.64 -26.70 -26.48
CA ASP A 16 -30.97 -27.75 -27.44
C ASP A 16 -29.69 -28.37 -28.01
N LYS A 17 -29.62 -29.70 -27.96
CA LYS A 17 -28.53 -30.51 -28.50
C LYS A 17 -28.85 -30.84 -29.94
N ASN A 18 -28.32 -30.09 -30.89
CA ASN A 18 -28.03 -30.54 -32.26
C ASN A 18 -27.68 -29.33 -33.14
N ALA A 19 -26.43 -29.05 -33.33
CA ALA A 19 -25.97 -28.13 -34.38
C ALA A 19 -24.66 -28.61 -35.03
N THR A 20 -24.81 -28.88 -36.27
CA THR A 20 -23.98 -29.30 -37.37
C THR A 20 -22.59 -28.57 -37.43
N ARG A 21 -21.56 -29.35 -37.73
CA ARG A 21 -20.23 -28.87 -38.12
C ARG A 21 -20.29 -27.97 -39.35
N ILE A 22 -19.77 -26.75 -39.22
CA ILE A 22 -19.46 -25.90 -40.38
C ILE A 22 -17.97 -26.01 -40.67
N HIS A 23 -17.64 -26.58 -41.83
CA HIS A 23 -16.29 -26.58 -42.40
C HIS A 23 -16.01 -25.21 -43.03
N TYR A 24 -14.99 -24.52 -42.57
CA TYR A 24 -14.40 -23.38 -43.30
C TYR A 24 -13.38 -23.90 -44.29
N LEU A 25 -13.62 -23.68 -45.58
CA LEU A 25 -12.65 -23.83 -46.68
C LEU A 25 -11.75 -22.56 -46.72
N PRO A 26 -10.46 -22.68 -46.97
CA PRO A 26 -9.58 -21.49 -47.10
C PRO A 26 -9.80 -20.84 -48.46
N ASN A 27 -9.86 -19.50 -48.48
CA ASN A 27 -9.91 -18.67 -49.68
C ASN A 27 -8.49 -18.49 -50.21
N PRO A 28 -8.23 -18.72 -51.51
CA PRO A 28 -6.91 -18.47 -52.09
C PRO A 28 -6.79 -17.00 -52.53
N GLU A 29 -5.55 -16.49 -52.51
CA GLU A 29 -5.06 -15.24 -53.07
C GLU A 29 -4.94 -14.03 -52.16
N THR A 30 -3.80 -14.00 -51.47
CA THR A 30 -3.10 -12.75 -51.18
C THR A 30 -1.63 -12.86 -51.63
N PRO A 31 -1.13 -11.86 -52.35
CA PRO A 31 0.27 -11.89 -52.82
C PRO A 31 1.27 -11.67 -51.66
N PRO A 32 2.51 -12.18 -51.77
CA PRO A 32 3.52 -12.04 -50.73
C PRO A 32 4.00 -10.59 -50.57
N PRO A 33 4.45 -10.20 -49.37
CA PRO A 33 4.95 -8.84 -49.11
C PRO A 33 6.30 -8.60 -49.81
N PRO A 34 6.61 -7.33 -50.18
CA PRO A 34 7.85 -6.97 -50.82
C PRO A 34 9.05 -7.10 -49.88
N PRO A 35 10.27 -7.33 -50.42
CA PRO A 35 11.48 -7.46 -49.62
C PRO A 35 11.91 -6.12 -48.98
N PRO A 36 12.63 -6.16 -47.83
CA PRO A 36 13.05 -4.96 -47.15
C PRO A 36 14.14 -4.18 -47.93
N PRO A 37 14.14 -2.84 -47.82
CA PRO A 37 15.14 -2.02 -48.52
C PRO A 37 16.53 -2.17 -47.87
N ALA A 38 17.55 -2.20 -48.75
CA ALA A 38 18.96 -2.35 -48.42
C ALA A 38 19.47 -1.26 -47.47
N ALA A 39 20.25 -1.68 -46.49
CA ALA A 39 20.90 -0.82 -45.48
C ALA A 39 21.83 0.22 -46.16
N ARG A 40 21.50 1.51 -45.99
CA ARG A 40 22.44 2.62 -46.27
C ARG A 40 23.32 2.83 -45.03
N ARG A 41 24.63 2.75 -45.28
CA ARG A 41 25.69 3.05 -44.30
C ARG A 41 25.60 4.50 -43.84
N SER A 42 25.63 4.70 -42.52
CA SER A 42 25.73 6.00 -41.85
C SER A 42 27.13 6.63 -42.01
N PRO A 43 27.24 7.94 -42.10
CA PRO A 43 28.52 8.61 -41.94
C PRO A 43 28.85 8.81 -40.47
N THR A 44 30.02 8.36 -40.12
CA THR A 44 30.66 8.43 -38.80
C THR A 44 31.20 9.82 -38.48
N MET A 45 31.19 10.14 -37.16
CA MET A 45 32.17 10.96 -36.44
C MET A 45 32.54 12.34 -36.99
N ALA A 46 31.78 13.37 -36.65
CA ALA A 46 32.27 14.76 -36.65
C ALA A 46 31.56 15.72 -35.68
N MET A 47 30.85 15.24 -34.68
CA MET A 47 30.08 16.12 -33.75
C MET A 47 30.38 15.93 -32.26
N ALA A 48 31.44 15.22 -31.92
CA ALA A 48 31.82 14.97 -30.51
C ALA A 48 32.86 15.91 -29.92
N THR A 49 33.33 16.93 -30.66
CA THR A 49 34.44 17.78 -30.20
C THR A 49 34.06 19.26 -29.91
N ALA A 50 32.82 19.63 -30.12
CA ALA A 50 32.38 21.04 -29.92
C ALA A 50 31.67 21.35 -28.57
N LEU A 51 31.41 20.34 -27.71
CA LEU A 51 30.68 20.53 -26.45
C LEU A 51 31.55 20.40 -25.18
N ARG A 52 32.87 20.44 -25.31
CA ARG A 52 33.81 20.35 -24.16
C ARG A 52 34.53 21.64 -23.78
N LYS A 53 34.08 22.80 -24.24
CA LYS A 53 34.73 24.08 -23.95
C LYS A 53 33.82 25.22 -23.47
N LEU A 54 32.71 24.94 -22.81
CA LEU A 54 31.87 25.97 -22.17
C LEU A 54 31.33 25.52 -20.81
N SER A 55 32.23 25.12 -19.90
CA SER A 55 31.82 24.88 -18.52
C SER A 55 32.99 25.06 -17.53
N SER A 56 33.54 26.26 -17.39
CA SER A 56 34.47 26.54 -16.29
C SER A 56 34.59 28.00 -15.85
N ASP A 57 33.62 28.89 -16.10
CA ASP A 57 33.78 30.25 -15.56
C ASP A 57 32.47 30.99 -15.24
N ALA A 58 31.54 30.39 -14.53
CA ALA A 58 30.39 31.14 -13.98
C ALA A 58 29.78 30.52 -12.69
N LEU A 59 30.61 30.09 -11.75
CA LEU A 59 30.13 29.72 -10.40
C LEU A 59 31.01 30.35 -9.33
N ARG A 60 30.90 31.67 -9.14
CA ARG A 60 31.35 32.35 -7.93
C ARG A 60 30.31 33.33 -7.42
N ARG A 61 29.66 32.92 -6.30
CA ARG A 61 29.12 33.75 -5.22
C ARG A 61 27.90 34.63 -5.51
N GLN A 62 26.72 34.11 -5.11
CA GLN A 62 25.74 34.97 -4.42
C GLN A 62 25.11 34.21 -3.23
N PRO A 63 24.74 34.90 -2.14
CA PRO A 63 24.31 34.26 -0.89
C PRO A 63 22.88 33.77 -0.97
N LEU A 64 22.64 32.56 -0.43
CA LEU A 64 21.33 31.98 -0.17
C LEU A 64 20.55 32.85 0.83
N SER A 65 19.67 33.71 0.36
CA SER A 65 18.66 34.33 1.20
C SER A 65 17.32 34.33 0.47
N ARG A 66 16.36 33.66 1.10
CA ARG A 66 14.91 33.70 0.83
C ARG A 66 14.47 33.16 -0.53
N ILE A 67 14.34 31.83 -0.63
CA ILE A 67 13.42 31.22 -1.59
C ILE A 67 12.09 31.04 -0.85
N THR A 68 11.22 32.03 -0.92
CA THR A 68 9.80 31.88 -0.76
C THR A 68 9.33 30.98 -1.90
N PRO A 69 8.52 29.94 -1.67
CA PRO A 69 7.89 29.22 -2.78
C PRO A 69 6.85 30.16 -3.39
N LEU A 70 7.29 30.92 -4.40
CA LEU A 70 6.35 31.55 -5.31
C LEU A 70 5.63 30.40 -6.03
N TYR A 71 4.36 30.17 -5.68
CA TYR A 71 3.40 29.64 -6.61
C TYR A 71 3.52 30.47 -7.87
N TYR A 72 4.08 29.89 -8.92
CA TYR A 72 4.17 30.51 -10.24
C TYR A 72 2.77 30.53 -10.81
N MET A 73 1.94 31.50 -10.36
CA MET A 73 0.85 32.02 -11.17
C MET A 73 1.52 32.86 -12.26
N ALA A 74 2.08 32.19 -13.26
CA ALA A 74 2.34 32.85 -14.52
C ALA A 74 0.99 33.33 -15.00
N SER A 75 0.80 34.67 -14.97
CA SER A 75 -0.24 35.32 -15.74
C SER A 75 -0.06 34.85 -17.18
N LEU A 76 -0.88 33.89 -17.61
CA LEU A 76 -0.96 33.48 -19.00
C LEU A 76 -1.25 34.79 -19.78
N PRO A 77 -0.52 35.07 -20.88
CA PRO A 77 -0.88 36.19 -21.73
C PRO A 77 -2.35 36.03 -22.10
N ALA A 78 -3.12 37.10 -21.99
CA ALA A 78 -4.52 37.12 -22.36
C ALA A 78 -4.62 36.66 -23.83
N THR A 79 -4.88 35.37 -24.02
CA THR A 79 -5.31 34.85 -25.32
C THR A 79 -6.63 35.53 -25.60
N GLU A 80 -6.75 36.19 -26.75
CA GLU A 80 -8.01 36.80 -27.21
C GLU A 80 -9.13 35.79 -26.95
N GLU A 81 -10.02 36.10 -25.99
CA GLU A 81 -11.17 35.28 -25.66
C GLU A 81 -11.99 35.15 -26.96
N ARG A 82 -11.99 33.94 -27.54
CA ARG A 82 -12.97 33.63 -28.56
C ARG A 82 -14.33 33.87 -27.93
N SER A 83 -15.03 34.90 -28.37
CA SER A 83 -16.29 35.38 -27.79
C SER A 83 -17.26 34.20 -27.63
N GLY A 84 -17.64 33.87 -26.38
CA GLY A 84 -18.59 32.82 -26.03
C GLY A 84 -18.00 31.49 -25.48
N VAL A 85 -16.68 31.35 -25.39
CA VAL A 85 -16.05 30.12 -24.84
C VAL A 85 -15.56 30.41 -23.41
N THR A 86 -16.27 29.91 -22.39
CA THR A 86 -15.99 30.19 -20.96
C THR A 86 -15.32 29.03 -20.20
N TRP A 87 -15.44 27.79 -20.69
CA TRP A 87 -14.93 26.62 -19.98
C TRP A 87 -13.40 26.57 -19.78
N PRO A 88 -12.49 27.11 -20.66
CA PRO A 88 -11.06 27.14 -20.35
C PRO A 88 -10.74 27.94 -19.10
N LYS A 89 -11.45 29.06 -18.84
CA LYS A 89 -11.30 29.86 -17.63
C LYS A 89 -11.73 29.07 -16.39
N GLN A 90 -12.87 28.39 -16.47
CA GLN A 90 -13.38 27.55 -15.40
C GLN A 90 -12.41 26.36 -15.08
N LEU A 91 -11.85 25.72 -16.14
CA LEU A 91 -10.91 24.62 -15.98
C LEU A 91 -9.56 25.04 -15.36
N ASN A 92 -9.22 26.32 -15.39
CA ASN A 92 -8.00 26.85 -14.79
C ASN A 92 -8.25 27.59 -13.46
N ALA A 93 -9.49 27.62 -12.98
CA ALA A 93 -9.81 28.21 -11.68
C ALA A 93 -9.32 27.30 -10.53
N PRO A 94 -8.87 27.86 -9.40
CA PRO A 94 -8.42 27.10 -8.24
C PRO A 94 -9.58 26.36 -7.57
N LEU A 95 -9.23 25.35 -6.76
CA LEU A 95 -10.21 24.47 -6.09
C LEU A 95 -11.18 25.28 -5.21
N GLU A 96 -10.68 26.27 -4.50
CA GLU A 96 -11.45 27.11 -3.57
C GLU A 96 -12.55 27.92 -4.27
N GLU A 97 -12.37 28.22 -5.56
CA GLU A 97 -13.39 28.89 -6.38
C GLU A 97 -14.39 27.92 -7.00
N VAL A 98 -13.89 26.74 -7.42
CA VAL A 98 -14.72 25.75 -8.14
C VAL A 98 -15.55 24.91 -7.18
N ASP A 99 -14.94 24.49 -6.07
CA ASP A 99 -15.58 23.64 -5.07
C ASP A 99 -15.12 24.00 -3.65
N PRO A 100 -15.68 25.05 -3.06
CA PRO A 100 -15.34 25.49 -1.72
C PRO A 100 -15.70 24.47 -0.64
N GLU A 101 -16.67 23.57 -0.89
CA GLU A 101 -17.05 22.50 0.04
C GLU A 101 -15.93 21.46 0.16
N ILE A 102 -15.39 20.97 -0.95
CA ILE A 102 -14.25 20.04 -0.94
C ILE A 102 -12.99 20.72 -0.39
N ALA A 103 -12.75 22.00 -0.75
CA ALA A 103 -11.63 22.76 -0.20
C ALA A 103 -11.71 22.84 1.34
N ASP A 104 -12.90 23.09 1.89
CA ASP A 104 -13.14 23.14 3.33
C ASP A 104 -12.93 21.77 4.03
N ILE A 105 -13.40 20.68 3.43
CA ILE A 105 -13.17 19.32 3.94
C ILE A 105 -11.66 19.02 4.00
N ILE A 106 -10.89 19.41 3.00
CA ILE A 106 -9.43 19.24 2.99
C ILE A 106 -8.79 20.04 4.13
N GLU A 107 -9.24 21.28 4.39
CA GLU A 107 -8.75 22.08 5.49
C GLU A 107 -9.06 21.45 6.87
N HIS A 108 -10.24 20.83 7.04
CA HIS A 108 -10.54 20.05 8.23
C HIS A 108 -9.61 18.84 8.39
N GLU A 109 -9.31 18.11 7.32
CA GLU A 109 -8.37 16.97 7.38
C GLU A 109 -6.94 17.41 7.68
N LYS A 110 -6.48 18.57 7.14
CA LYS A 110 -5.18 19.16 7.53
C LYS A 110 -5.13 19.42 9.05
N ALA A 111 -6.20 20.02 9.61
CA ALA A 111 -6.29 20.29 11.04
C ALA A 111 -6.27 18.98 11.87
N ARG A 112 -7.00 17.95 11.43
CA ARG A 112 -7.01 16.65 12.08
C ARG A 112 -5.63 16.01 12.11
N GLN A 113 -4.92 15.98 10.96
CA GLN A 113 -3.57 15.42 10.85
C GLN A 113 -2.53 16.20 11.67
N TRP A 114 -2.66 17.50 11.78
CA TRP A 114 -1.76 18.32 12.58
C TRP A 114 -1.93 18.10 14.08
N LYS A 115 -3.20 18.02 14.54
CA LYS A 115 -3.59 17.92 15.97
C LYS A 115 -3.57 16.50 16.48
N GLY A 116 -3.59 15.49 15.60
CA GLY A 116 -3.73 14.08 15.96
C GLY A 116 -2.42 13.31 16.09
N LEU A 117 -2.51 12.16 16.74
CA LEU A 117 -1.46 11.14 16.80
C LEU A 117 -1.85 9.97 15.88
N GLU A 118 -1.22 9.89 14.72
CA GLU A 118 -1.48 8.88 13.68
C GLU A 118 -0.68 7.60 13.97
N LEU A 119 -1.33 6.61 14.57
CA LEU A 119 -0.72 5.33 14.97
C LEU A 119 -1.18 4.13 14.12
N ILE A 120 -1.98 4.36 13.07
CA ILE A 120 -2.36 3.28 12.14
C ILE A 120 -1.14 2.86 11.33
N PRO A 121 -0.61 1.62 11.46
CA PRO A 121 0.67 1.24 10.85
C PRO A 121 0.63 1.14 9.33
N SER A 122 -0.54 1.21 8.71
CA SER A 122 -0.74 1.25 7.26
C SER A 122 -0.85 2.68 6.69
N GLU A 123 -0.69 3.71 7.52
CA GLU A 123 -0.68 5.12 7.13
C GLU A 123 0.71 5.74 7.23
N ASN A 124 0.93 6.79 6.45
CA ASN A 124 2.15 7.59 6.50
C ASN A 124 1.90 8.96 5.86
N PHE A 125 2.78 9.91 6.13
CA PHE A 125 2.79 11.21 5.49
C PHE A 125 3.73 11.20 4.29
N THR A 126 3.17 11.33 3.08
CA THR A 126 3.98 11.42 1.87
C THR A 126 4.53 12.83 1.67
N SER A 127 5.63 12.96 0.92
CA SER A 127 6.30 14.25 0.71
C SER A 127 5.53 15.19 -0.24
N VAL A 128 5.76 16.50 -0.10
CA VAL A 128 5.25 17.55 -1.00
C VAL A 128 5.58 17.22 -2.47
N SER A 129 6.81 16.76 -2.75
CA SER A 129 7.23 16.43 -4.11
C SER A 129 6.44 15.25 -4.72
N VAL A 130 6.04 14.27 -3.90
CA VAL A 130 5.14 13.20 -4.34
C VAL A 130 3.75 13.76 -4.62
N MET A 131 3.19 14.61 -3.74
CA MET A 131 1.89 15.24 -3.95
C MET A 131 1.87 16.10 -5.22
N GLN A 132 2.92 16.88 -5.47
CA GLN A 132 3.08 17.68 -6.70
C GLN A 132 3.10 16.81 -7.96
N ALA A 133 3.78 15.67 -7.92
CA ALA A 133 3.81 14.73 -9.04
C ALA A 133 2.44 14.10 -9.29
N VAL A 134 1.72 13.73 -8.22
CA VAL A 134 0.35 13.18 -8.30
C VAL A 134 -0.65 14.24 -8.81
N GLY A 135 -0.53 15.49 -8.40
CA GLY A 135 -1.38 16.60 -8.88
C GLY A 135 -0.94 17.20 -10.22
N SER A 136 -0.08 16.53 -10.99
CA SER A 136 0.45 17.05 -12.25
C SER A 136 -0.41 16.70 -13.47
N VAL A 137 -0.05 17.31 -14.62
CA VAL A 137 -0.70 17.06 -15.93
C VAL A 137 -0.55 15.60 -16.42
N MET A 138 0.24 14.79 -15.75
CA MET A 138 0.35 13.36 -16.05
C MET A 138 -0.99 12.62 -15.90
N THR A 139 -1.95 13.19 -15.17
CA THR A 139 -3.31 12.64 -15.05
C THR A 139 -4.11 12.68 -16.36
N ASN A 140 -3.73 13.56 -17.31
CA ASN A 140 -4.52 13.78 -18.53
C ASN A 140 -4.28 12.71 -19.60
N LYS A 141 -3.16 11.94 -19.52
CA LYS A 141 -2.73 11.05 -20.60
C LYS A 141 -3.24 9.62 -20.45
N TYR A 142 -3.77 9.08 -21.53
CA TYR A 142 -4.19 7.67 -21.66
C TYR A 142 -3.06 6.82 -22.25
N SER A 143 -2.71 5.67 -21.59
CA SER A 143 -1.49 4.91 -21.92
C SER A 143 -1.63 3.41 -21.74
N GLU A 144 -2.73 2.80 -22.24
CA GLU A 144 -2.89 1.35 -22.24
C GLU A 144 -1.72 0.64 -22.92
N GLY A 145 -1.27 -0.46 -22.33
CA GLY A 145 -0.09 -1.19 -22.72
C GLY A 145 1.13 -0.89 -21.85
N TYR A 146 2.31 -1.04 -22.40
CA TYR A 146 3.59 -0.91 -21.69
C TYR A 146 4.57 0.00 -22.45
N PRO A 147 5.64 0.50 -21.82
CA PRO A 147 6.64 1.32 -22.49
C PRO A 147 7.11 0.68 -23.81
N GLY A 148 7.06 1.43 -24.91
CA GLY A 148 7.38 0.97 -26.26
C GLY A 148 6.31 0.11 -26.94
N ALA A 149 5.22 -0.25 -26.26
CA ALA A 149 4.12 -1.07 -26.76
C ALA A 149 2.75 -0.53 -26.27
N ARG A 150 2.45 0.73 -26.57
CA ARG A 150 1.20 1.40 -26.22
C ARG A 150 0.16 1.29 -27.34
N TYR A 151 -1.12 1.21 -26.93
CA TYR A 151 -2.25 1.24 -27.88
C TYR A 151 -2.50 2.64 -28.46
N TYR A 152 -2.07 3.70 -27.75
CA TYR A 152 -2.30 5.10 -28.14
C TYR A 152 -0.99 5.83 -28.42
N GLY A 153 -1.03 6.83 -29.30
CA GLY A 153 0.10 7.70 -29.58
C GLY A 153 0.36 8.76 -28.50
N GLY A 154 1.47 9.48 -28.60
CA GLY A 154 1.84 10.59 -27.73
C GLY A 154 2.29 10.17 -26.34
N ASN A 155 2.85 8.97 -26.17
CA ASN A 155 3.25 8.40 -24.89
C ASN A 155 4.76 8.53 -24.59
N GLU A 156 5.51 9.33 -25.33
CA GLU A 156 6.97 9.48 -25.17
C GLU A 156 7.36 9.76 -23.70
N TYR A 157 6.78 10.76 -23.09
CA TYR A 157 7.10 11.15 -21.70
C TYR A 157 6.49 10.23 -20.65
N ILE A 158 5.36 9.58 -20.97
CA ILE A 158 4.77 8.55 -20.11
C ILE A 158 5.68 7.32 -20.07
N ASP A 159 6.21 6.88 -21.21
CA ASP A 159 7.17 5.78 -21.30
C ASP A 159 8.44 6.07 -20.51
N MET A 160 8.94 7.32 -20.59
CA MET A 160 10.07 7.78 -19.79
C MET A 160 9.77 7.71 -18.29
N ALA A 161 8.61 8.17 -17.87
CA ALA A 161 8.21 8.18 -16.45
C ALA A 161 8.03 6.75 -15.90
N GLU A 162 7.34 5.88 -16.64
CA GLU A 162 7.12 4.49 -16.21
C GLU A 162 8.42 3.69 -16.21
N SER A 163 9.26 3.80 -17.25
CA SER A 163 10.57 3.16 -17.30
C SER A 163 11.50 3.63 -16.19
N LEU A 164 11.47 4.93 -15.86
CA LEU A 164 12.22 5.49 -14.73
C LEU A 164 11.70 4.96 -13.39
N CYS A 165 10.38 4.81 -13.25
CA CYS A 165 9.77 4.23 -12.07
C CYS A 165 10.20 2.77 -11.87
N GLN A 166 10.15 1.96 -12.92
CA GLN A 166 10.60 0.57 -12.90
C GLN A 166 12.10 0.45 -12.53
N LYS A 167 12.94 1.28 -13.15
CA LYS A 167 14.38 1.34 -12.83
C LYS A 167 14.61 1.66 -11.36
N ARG A 168 13.96 2.71 -10.83
CA ARG A 168 14.09 3.13 -9.43
C ARG A 168 13.52 2.12 -8.45
N ALA A 169 12.49 1.36 -8.84
CA ALA A 169 11.97 0.27 -8.03
C ALA A 169 13.03 -0.84 -7.85
N LEU A 170 13.68 -1.25 -8.92
CA LEU A 170 14.77 -2.24 -8.83
C LEU A 170 15.96 -1.69 -8.02
N GLU A 171 16.35 -0.43 -8.21
CA GLU A 171 17.44 0.23 -7.47
C GLU A 171 17.11 0.31 -5.96
N ALA A 172 15.90 0.74 -5.58
CA ALA A 172 15.49 0.90 -4.19
C ALA A 172 15.55 -0.43 -3.40
N PHE A 173 15.25 -1.54 -4.06
CA PHE A 173 15.33 -2.87 -3.47
C PHE A 173 16.64 -3.62 -3.80
N ARG A 174 17.60 -2.97 -4.44
CA ARG A 174 18.94 -3.52 -4.78
C ARG A 174 18.86 -4.78 -5.63
N LEU A 175 17.95 -4.80 -6.60
CA LEU A 175 17.67 -5.95 -7.46
C LEU A 175 18.45 -5.88 -8.78
N ASP A 176 19.00 -7.03 -9.19
CA ASP A 176 19.62 -7.20 -10.50
C ASP A 176 18.52 -7.24 -11.59
N PRO A 177 18.53 -6.29 -12.56
CA PRO A 177 17.53 -6.24 -13.62
C PRO A 177 17.59 -7.44 -14.60
N ALA A 178 18.65 -8.24 -14.56
CA ALA A 178 18.72 -9.51 -15.30
C ALA A 178 17.92 -10.64 -14.64
N LYS A 179 17.67 -10.53 -13.32
CA LYS A 179 17.00 -11.55 -12.51
C LYS A 179 15.62 -11.15 -12.05
N TRP A 180 15.30 -9.86 -12.05
CA TRP A 180 14.05 -9.32 -11.57
C TRP A 180 13.45 -8.30 -12.53
N GLY A 181 12.15 -8.37 -12.73
CA GLY A 181 11.33 -7.35 -13.36
C GLY A 181 10.31 -6.79 -12.37
N VAL A 182 9.68 -5.67 -12.75
CA VAL A 182 8.65 -5.04 -11.93
C VAL A 182 7.54 -4.46 -12.81
N ASN A 183 6.29 -4.70 -12.42
CA ASN A 183 5.11 -4.02 -12.94
C ASN A 183 4.67 -2.97 -11.92
N VAL A 184 4.58 -1.70 -12.35
CA VAL A 184 4.26 -0.55 -11.49
C VAL A 184 2.84 -0.01 -11.73
N GLN A 185 2.03 -0.70 -12.52
CA GLN A 185 0.67 -0.27 -12.87
C GLN A 185 -0.45 -0.73 -11.92
N PRO A 186 -0.29 -1.73 -11.02
CA PRO A 186 -1.38 -2.12 -10.12
C PRO A 186 -1.88 -0.97 -9.25
N LEU A 187 -3.20 -0.82 -9.15
CA LEU A 187 -3.84 0.32 -8.50
C LEU A 187 -3.77 0.27 -6.98
N SER A 188 -3.70 -0.93 -6.39
CA SER A 188 -3.62 -1.13 -4.95
C SER A 188 -3.17 -2.56 -4.62
N GLY A 189 -2.88 -2.84 -3.31
CA GLY A 189 -2.34 -4.13 -2.88
C GLY A 189 -3.24 -5.33 -3.16
N SER A 190 -4.55 -5.24 -2.91
CA SER A 190 -5.48 -6.34 -3.19
C SER A 190 -5.57 -6.67 -4.69
N PRO A 191 -5.72 -5.68 -5.60
CA PRO A 191 -5.58 -5.91 -7.04
C PRO A 191 -4.23 -6.51 -7.43
N ALA A 192 -3.11 -6.03 -6.87
CA ALA A 192 -1.78 -6.57 -7.18
C ALA A 192 -1.69 -8.07 -6.85
N ASN A 193 -2.17 -8.48 -5.67
CA ASN A 193 -2.22 -9.90 -5.30
C ASN A 193 -3.14 -10.69 -6.24
N PHE A 194 -4.31 -10.14 -6.60
CA PHE A 194 -5.23 -10.81 -7.50
C PHE A 194 -4.69 -10.94 -8.93
N HIS A 195 -3.92 -9.96 -9.40
CA HIS A 195 -3.18 -10.06 -10.68
C HIS A 195 -2.19 -11.23 -10.65
N VAL A 196 -1.44 -11.39 -9.57
CA VAL A 196 -0.49 -12.52 -9.43
C VAL A 196 -1.22 -13.85 -9.42
N TYR A 197 -2.33 -13.98 -8.68
CA TYR A 197 -3.10 -15.22 -8.65
C TYR A 197 -3.68 -15.58 -10.03
N THR A 198 -4.29 -14.62 -10.72
CA THR A 198 -4.84 -14.83 -12.08
C THR A 198 -3.78 -15.10 -13.13
N ALA A 199 -2.58 -14.52 -12.99
CA ALA A 199 -1.45 -14.76 -13.89
C ALA A 199 -0.88 -16.18 -13.76
N LEU A 200 -0.77 -16.69 -12.53
CA LEU A 200 0.06 -17.85 -12.23
C LEU A 200 -0.73 -19.10 -11.83
N LEU A 201 -2.02 -18.95 -11.55
CA LEU A 201 -2.91 -20.03 -11.14
C LEU A 201 -4.10 -20.15 -12.10
N LYS A 202 -4.62 -21.37 -12.20
CA LYS A 202 -5.93 -21.63 -12.82
C LYS A 202 -7.04 -21.48 -11.78
N PRO A 203 -8.28 -21.21 -12.18
CA PRO A 203 -9.42 -21.25 -11.26
C PRO A 203 -9.41 -22.53 -10.43
N HIS A 204 -9.77 -22.42 -9.15
CA HIS A 204 -9.79 -23.52 -8.16
C HIS A 204 -8.43 -24.12 -7.79
N GLU A 205 -7.31 -23.57 -8.29
CA GLU A 205 -6.01 -23.95 -7.73
C GLU A 205 -5.84 -23.38 -6.31
N ARG A 206 -4.93 -23.96 -5.54
CA ARG A 206 -4.87 -23.87 -4.07
C ARG A 206 -3.87 -22.84 -3.62
N ILE A 207 -4.33 -21.93 -2.75
CA ILE A 207 -3.52 -20.89 -2.11
C ILE A 207 -3.48 -21.15 -0.60
N MET A 208 -2.31 -21.02 0.00
CA MET A 208 -2.13 -21.07 1.45
C MET A 208 -1.55 -19.74 1.93
N ALA A 209 -2.12 -19.15 2.98
CA ALA A 209 -1.72 -17.86 3.51
C ALA A 209 -2.01 -17.75 5.01
N LEU A 210 -1.47 -16.74 5.70
CA LEU A 210 -1.79 -16.48 7.11
C LEU A 210 -3.27 -16.12 7.27
N ASP A 211 -3.93 -16.73 8.24
CA ASP A 211 -5.33 -16.49 8.56
C ASP A 211 -5.58 -15.02 8.96
N LEU A 212 -6.68 -14.43 8.52
CA LEU A 212 -7.01 -13.03 8.84
C LEU A 212 -7.08 -12.77 10.36
N PRO A 213 -7.77 -13.61 11.20
CA PRO A 213 -7.78 -13.43 12.64
C PRO A 213 -6.41 -13.53 13.31
N HIS A 214 -5.46 -14.17 12.64
CA HIS A 214 -4.07 -14.33 13.09
C HIS A 214 -3.09 -13.31 12.46
N GLY A 215 -3.61 -12.23 11.89
CA GLY A 215 -2.81 -11.14 11.33
C GLY A 215 -2.62 -11.17 9.82
N GLY A 216 -3.25 -12.09 9.08
CA GLY A 216 -3.24 -12.13 7.63
C GLY A 216 -3.96 -10.94 6.98
N HIS A 217 -4.11 -10.95 5.66
CA HIS A 217 -4.80 -9.90 4.91
C HIS A 217 -5.98 -10.48 4.12
N LEU A 218 -7.04 -9.66 3.93
CA LEU A 218 -8.25 -10.07 3.19
C LEU A 218 -7.92 -10.62 1.80
N SER A 219 -7.01 -9.99 1.06
CA SER A 219 -6.62 -10.40 -0.30
C SER A 219 -5.82 -11.71 -0.36
N HIS A 220 -5.55 -12.33 0.78
CA HIS A 220 -4.93 -13.67 0.84
C HIS A 220 -5.95 -14.81 0.81
N GLY A 221 -7.23 -14.51 0.57
CA GLY A 221 -8.28 -15.52 0.36
C GLY A 221 -9.15 -15.80 1.58
N TYR A 222 -9.32 -14.82 2.47
CA TYR A 222 -10.13 -14.98 3.67
C TYR A 222 -11.57 -15.37 3.38
N GLN A 223 -12.03 -16.39 4.08
CA GLN A 223 -13.40 -16.89 4.09
C GLN A 223 -13.76 -17.41 5.48
N THR A 224 -15.06 -17.49 5.76
CA THR A 224 -15.62 -18.15 6.93
C THR A 224 -16.35 -19.42 6.49
N ASP A 225 -16.78 -20.24 7.44
CA ASP A 225 -17.55 -21.48 7.15
C ASP A 225 -18.80 -21.20 6.31
N THR A 226 -19.37 -19.99 6.41
CA THR A 226 -20.64 -19.63 5.77
C THR A 226 -20.51 -18.62 4.64
N LYS A 227 -19.35 -17.93 4.50
CA LYS A 227 -19.18 -16.84 3.51
C LYS A 227 -17.78 -16.81 2.93
N LYS A 228 -17.71 -16.70 1.61
CA LYS A 228 -16.52 -16.31 0.87
C LYS A 228 -16.43 -14.78 0.88
N ILE A 229 -15.62 -14.22 1.80
CA ILE A 229 -15.54 -12.76 2.03
C ILE A 229 -14.59 -12.11 1.02
N SER A 230 -13.41 -12.70 0.84
CA SER A 230 -12.47 -12.26 -0.20
C SER A 230 -12.88 -12.82 -1.57
N ALA A 231 -12.84 -11.97 -2.60
CA ALA A 231 -13.04 -12.44 -3.98
C ALA A 231 -12.05 -13.56 -4.36
N VAL A 232 -10.84 -13.56 -3.80
CA VAL A 232 -9.84 -14.60 -4.00
C VAL A 232 -10.39 -15.99 -3.64
N SER A 233 -11.13 -16.11 -2.54
CA SER A 233 -11.74 -17.37 -2.13
C SER A 233 -12.92 -17.82 -3.00
N ILE A 234 -13.43 -16.93 -3.87
CA ILE A 234 -14.45 -17.29 -4.88
C ILE A 234 -13.79 -18.04 -6.04
N PHE A 235 -12.63 -17.57 -6.49
CA PHE A 235 -11.95 -18.08 -7.69
C PHE A 235 -10.93 -19.18 -7.39
N PHE A 236 -10.39 -19.21 -6.16
CA PHE A 236 -9.33 -20.14 -5.75
C PHE A 236 -9.71 -20.85 -4.47
N GLU A 237 -9.19 -22.07 -4.27
CA GLU A 237 -9.35 -22.78 -3.01
C GLU A 237 -8.31 -22.29 -2.01
N THR A 238 -8.76 -21.85 -0.83
CA THR A 238 -7.87 -21.24 0.16
C THR A 238 -7.88 -22.03 1.46
N MET A 239 -6.69 -22.24 2.03
CA MET A 239 -6.51 -22.81 3.36
C MET A 239 -5.52 -21.95 4.16
N PRO A 240 -5.91 -21.46 5.35
CA PRO A 240 -5.00 -20.66 6.15
C PRO A 240 -3.96 -21.52 6.88
N TYR A 241 -2.76 -20.95 7.10
CA TYR A 241 -1.90 -21.31 8.21
C TYR A 241 -2.09 -20.31 9.35
N ARG A 242 -1.70 -20.65 10.57
CA ARG A 242 -2.02 -19.89 11.77
C ARG A 242 -0.80 -19.65 12.63
N LEU A 243 -0.98 -18.77 13.62
CA LEU A 243 -0.05 -18.64 14.73
C LEU A 243 -0.26 -19.78 15.73
N ASP A 244 0.78 -20.16 16.42
CA ASP A 244 0.66 -20.81 17.72
C ASP A 244 0.11 -19.77 18.72
N GLU A 245 -1.08 -20.01 19.22
CA GLU A 245 -1.79 -19.05 20.10
C GLU A 245 -1.06 -18.82 21.42
N SER A 246 -0.24 -19.79 21.89
CA SER A 246 0.52 -19.67 23.13
C SER A 246 1.72 -18.72 23.00
N THR A 247 2.31 -18.63 21.82
CA THR A 247 3.49 -17.82 21.55
C THR A 247 3.19 -16.56 20.73
N GLY A 248 2.08 -16.56 19.99
CA GLY A 248 1.77 -15.51 19.01
C GLY A 248 2.68 -15.51 17.78
N LEU A 249 3.44 -16.59 17.55
CA LEU A 249 4.34 -16.76 16.42
C LEU A 249 3.72 -17.68 15.36
N ILE A 250 4.12 -17.53 14.10
CA ILE A 250 3.68 -18.43 13.02
C ILE A 250 4.11 -19.85 13.32
N ASP A 251 3.15 -20.80 13.33
CA ASP A 251 3.41 -22.23 13.48
C ASP A 251 3.85 -22.82 12.13
N TYR A 252 5.13 -22.71 11.85
CA TYR A 252 5.73 -23.25 10.62
C TYR A 252 5.67 -24.78 10.54
N ASP A 253 5.67 -25.50 11.67
CA ASP A 253 5.56 -26.96 11.70
C ASP A 253 4.17 -27.38 11.26
N GLN A 254 3.13 -26.74 11.78
CA GLN A 254 1.76 -27.02 11.38
C GLN A 254 1.50 -26.57 9.94
N MET A 255 2.07 -25.43 9.52
CA MET A 255 2.00 -24.97 8.13
C MET A 255 2.59 -26.03 7.18
N GLU A 256 3.75 -26.58 7.47
CA GLU A 256 4.39 -27.63 6.64
C GLU A 256 3.53 -28.90 6.57
N LYS A 257 3.02 -29.39 7.70
CA LYS A 257 2.11 -30.56 7.76
C LYS A 257 0.86 -30.33 6.92
N SER A 258 0.25 -29.16 7.06
CA SER A 258 -0.95 -28.76 6.31
C SER A 258 -0.67 -28.65 4.81
N ALA A 259 0.49 -28.11 4.42
CA ALA A 259 0.89 -28.00 3.02
C ALA A 259 1.02 -29.36 2.33
N VAL A 260 1.48 -30.40 3.04
CA VAL A 260 1.54 -31.78 2.49
C VAL A 260 0.16 -32.33 2.14
N LEU A 261 -0.84 -32.04 2.96
CA LEU A 261 -2.23 -32.50 2.76
C LEU A 261 -2.96 -31.66 1.71
N PHE A 262 -2.86 -30.34 1.83
CA PHE A 262 -3.57 -29.39 0.97
C PHE A 262 -2.92 -29.24 -0.41
N ARG A 263 -1.59 -29.43 -0.53
CA ARG A 263 -0.81 -29.31 -1.77
C ARG A 263 -1.04 -27.97 -2.47
N PRO A 264 -0.72 -26.84 -1.85
CA PRO A 264 -0.91 -25.53 -2.45
C PRO A 264 -0.06 -25.38 -3.71
N LYS A 265 -0.54 -24.57 -4.65
CA LYS A 265 0.22 -24.11 -5.82
C LYS A 265 0.94 -22.81 -5.55
N LEU A 266 0.48 -22.07 -4.55
CA LEU A 266 1.06 -20.81 -4.12
C LEU A 266 0.91 -20.67 -2.61
N ILE A 267 2.00 -20.24 -1.96
CA ILE A 267 2.01 -19.88 -0.54
C ILE A 267 2.34 -18.40 -0.42
N VAL A 268 1.56 -17.68 0.38
CA VAL A 268 1.77 -16.25 0.63
C VAL A 268 2.51 -16.05 1.95
N ALA A 269 3.65 -15.37 1.90
CA ALA A 269 4.37 -14.85 3.05
C ALA A 269 4.06 -13.35 3.20
N GLY A 270 3.08 -13.01 4.02
CA GLY A 270 2.66 -11.62 4.18
C GLY A 270 1.62 -11.45 5.28
N ALA A 271 1.67 -10.34 6.00
CA ALA A 271 0.75 -10.04 7.09
C ALA A 271 0.38 -8.55 7.15
N SER A 272 -0.77 -8.31 7.76
CA SER A 272 -1.28 -6.99 8.10
C SER A 272 -1.03 -6.62 9.56
N ALA A 273 -0.98 -7.62 10.45
CA ALA A 273 -0.87 -7.43 11.90
C ALA A 273 0.04 -8.50 12.56
N TYR A 274 1.23 -8.67 12.02
CA TYR A 274 2.25 -9.57 12.58
C TYR A 274 3.50 -8.76 12.93
N ALA A 275 3.81 -8.68 14.22
CA ALA A 275 4.88 -7.83 14.75
C ALA A 275 6.29 -8.46 14.65
N ARG A 276 6.43 -9.62 14.05
CA ARG A 276 7.68 -10.37 13.93
C ARG A 276 8.14 -10.50 12.48
N LEU A 277 9.36 -10.98 12.30
CA LEU A 277 9.92 -11.27 10.98
C LEU A 277 9.46 -12.64 10.48
N TYR A 278 9.42 -12.80 9.14
CA TYR A 278 9.16 -14.08 8.51
C TYR A 278 10.43 -14.93 8.38
N ASP A 279 10.31 -16.22 8.61
CA ASP A 279 11.32 -17.21 8.21
C ASP A 279 11.10 -17.59 6.72
N TYR A 280 11.58 -16.72 5.84
CA TYR A 280 11.45 -16.93 4.39
C TYR A 280 12.19 -18.17 3.89
N ASP A 281 13.31 -18.55 4.51
CA ASP A 281 14.07 -19.76 4.17
C ASP A 281 13.22 -21.01 4.42
N ARG A 282 12.58 -21.08 5.58
CA ARG A 282 11.70 -22.20 5.92
C ARG A 282 10.48 -22.26 4.99
N MET A 283 9.85 -21.12 4.69
CA MET A 283 8.74 -21.06 3.74
C MET A 283 9.17 -21.47 2.33
N ARG A 284 10.37 -21.08 1.87
CA ARG A 284 10.93 -21.52 0.59
C ARG A 284 11.08 -23.04 0.54
N LYS A 285 11.62 -23.64 1.60
CA LYS A 285 11.77 -25.12 1.70
C LYS A 285 10.43 -25.85 1.61
N VAL A 286 9.37 -25.31 2.24
CA VAL A 286 8.02 -25.87 2.12
C VAL A 286 7.49 -25.72 0.69
N CYS A 287 7.67 -24.56 0.06
CA CYS A 287 7.27 -24.34 -1.33
C CYS A 287 7.98 -25.29 -2.29
N ASP A 288 9.28 -25.54 -2.10
CA ASP A 288 10.06 -26.44 -2.94
C ASP A 288 9.55 -27.89 -2.86
N LYS A 289 9.26 -28.37 -1.64
CA LYS A 289 8.66 -29.70 -1.41
C LYS A 289 7.30 -29.84 -2.11
N GLN A 290 6.48 -28.78 -2.14
CA GLN A 290 5.17 -28.79 -2.76
C GLN A 290 5.18 -28.37 -4.24
N LYS A 291 6.33 -27.93 -4.78
CA LYS A 291 6.45 -27.29 -6.10
C LYS A 291 5.51 -26.07 -6.23
N ALA A 292 5.38 -25.34 -5.15
CA ALA A 292 4.55 -24.16 -5.02
C ALA A 292 5.35 -22.89 -5.29
N ILE A 293 4.66 -21.84 -5.74
CA ILE A 293 5.20 -20.49 -5.87
C ILE A 293 5.22 -19.85 -4.48
N LEU A 294 6.32 -19.21 -4.11
CA LEU A 294 6.38 -18.34 -2.93
C LEU A 294 6.11 -16.90 -3.33
N LEU A 295 4.95 -16.38 -2.96
CA LEU A 295 4.60 -14.97 -3.05
C LEU A 295 4.87 -14.28 -1.71
N ALA A 296 5.75 -13.28 -1.71
CA ALA A 296 5.92 -12.43 -0.53
C ALA A 296 5.10 -11.14 -0.70
N ASP A 297 4.10 -10.93 0.14
CA ASP A 297 3.39 -9.64 0.26
C ASP A 297 4.07 -8.82 1.36
N MET A 298 5.01 -7.95 0.95
CA MET A 298 5.76 -7.10 1.86
C MET A 298 5.12 -5.73 2.09
N ALA A 299 3.83 -5.56 1.82
CA ALA A 299 3.14 -4.27 1.85
C ALA A 299 3.39 -3.47 3.13
N HIS A 300 3.39 -4.11 4.29
CA HIS A 300 3.65 -3.45 5.57
C HIS A 300 5.11 -3.08 5.81
N ILE A 301 6.03 -3.92 5.35
CA ILE A 301 7.46 -3.78 5.65
C ILE A 301 8.30 -3.28 4.47
N SER A 302 7.68 -2.88 3.35
CA SER A 302 8.39 -2.52 2.12
C SER A 302 9.41 -1.39 2.31
N GLY A 303 9.09 -0.40 3.13
CA GLY A 303 10.03 0.67 3.46
C GLY A 303 11.25 0.17 4.25
N LEU A 304 11.02 -0.73 5.20
CA LEU A 304 12.08 -1.36 6.00
C LEU A 304 12.99 -2.24 5.12
N VAL A 305 12.41 -2.99 4.19
CA VAL A 305 13.17 -3.80 3.19
C VAL A 305 13.97 -2.89 2.25
N ALA A 306 13.36 -1.80 1.75
CA ALA A 306 14.06 -0.83 0.91
C ALA A 306 15.25 -0.19 1.61
N ALA A 307 15.11 0.15 2.89
CA ALA A 307 16.21 0.67 3.71
C ALA A 307 17.25 -0.40 4.11
N GLY A 308 16.93 -1.69 3.97
CA GLY A 308 17.81 -2.80 4.37
C GLY A 308 17.94 -2.94 5.90
N VAL A 309 16.90 -2.58 6.65
CA VAL A 309 16.86 -2.69 8.12
C VAL A 309 16.14 -3.95 8.61
N VAL A 310 15.55 -4.71 7.71
CA VAL A 310 14.96 -6.03 7.95
C VAL A 310 15.35 -7.00 6.83
N PRO A 311 15.28 -8.34 7.05
CA PRO A 311 15.57 -9.34 6.03
C PRO A 311 14.74 -9.15 4.75
N SER A 312 15.38 -9.38 3.61
CA SER A 312 14.76 -9.23 2.28
C SER A 312 14.02 -10.50 1.86
N PRO A 313 12.76 -10.40 1.39
CA PRO A 313 12.06 -11.54 0.81
C PRO A 313 12.59 -11.94 -0.59
N PHE A 314 13.31 -11.06 -1.26
CA PHE A 314 13.77 -11.24 -2.63
C PHE A 314 14.77 -12.39 -2.82
N ASP A 315 15.47 -12.80 -1.75
CA ASP A 315 16.38 -13.92 -1.81
C ASP A 315 15.64 -15.27 -1.95
N TYR A 316 14.40 -15.35 -1.48
CA TYR A 316 13.63 -16.58 -1.36
C TYR A 316 12.37 -16.62 -2.25
N ALA A 317 11.72 -15.50 -2.47
CA ALA A 317 10.44 -15.43 -3.16
C ALA A 317 10.58 -15.56 -4.69
N ASP A 318 9.54 -16.08 -5.33
CA ASP A 318 9.39 -16.10 -6.78
C ASP A 318 8.75 -14.81 -7.29
N VAL A 319 7.80 -14.27 -6.53
CA VAL A 319 7.09 -13.02 -6.78
C VAL A 319 6.99 -12.24 -5.47
N VAL A 320 7.11 -10.92 -5.55
CA VAL A 320 6.95 -10.04 -4.39
C VAL A 320 5.95 -8.94 -4.73
N THR A 321 4.92 -8.78 -3.92
CA THR A 321 3.97 -7.67 -4.04
C THR A 321 4.15 -6.67 -2.92
N THR A 322 3.80 -5.42 -3.18
CA THR A 322 3.77 -4.38 -2.15
C THR A 322 2.80 -3.27 -2.51
N THR A 323 2.22 -2.65 -1.50
CA THR A 323 1.67 -1.30 -1.60
C THR A 323 2.79 -0.26 -1.55
N THR A 324 2.52 0.94 -2.04
CA THR A 324 3.52 2.01 -2.15
C THR A 324 3.37 3.10 -1.09
N HIS A 325 2.25 3.13 -0.36
CA HIS A 325 1.82 4.23 0.51
C HIS A 325 1.95 3.99 2.02
N LYS A 326 2.45 2.81 2.46
CA LYS A 326 2.65 2.48 3.88
C LYS A 326 4.05 2.91 4.35
N SER A 327 4.84 1.98 4.87
CA SER A 327 6.23 2.29 5.28
C SER A 327 7.11 2.81 4.15
N LEU A 328 6.80 2.52 2.88
CA LEU A 328 7.50 3.07 1.71
C LEU A 328 7.24 4.58 1.49
N ARG A 329 6.18 5.14 2.09
CA ARG A 329 5.87 6.57 2.11
C ARG A 329 5.62 7.22 0.73
N GLY A 330 5.16 6.43 -0.24
CA GLY A 330 4.82 6.87 -1.59
C GLY A 330 3.33 7.22 -1.77
N PRO A 331 2.89 7.49 -3.01
CA PRO A 331 1.49 7.66 -3.34
C PRO A 331 0.72 6.34 -3.21
N ARG A 332 -0.61 6.38 -3.22
CA ARG A 332 -1.43 5.16 -3.16
C ARG A 332 -1.39 4.41 -4.48
N GLY A 333 -0.80 3.22 -4.45
CA GLY A 333 -0.60 2.33 -5.58
C GLY A 333 0.02 1.01 -5.10
N ALA A 334 0.47 0.18 -6.04
CA ALA A 334 1.16 -1.07 -5.73
C ALA A 334 2.17 -1.45 -6.82
N MET A 335 3.04 -2.40 -6.52
CA MET A 335 4.02 -2.97 -7.43
C MET A 335 4.00 -4.49 -7.34
N ILE A 336 4.31 -5.14 -8.46
CA ILE A 336 4.54 -6.58 -8.53
C ILE A 336 5.95 -6.81 -9.08
N PHE A 337 6.84 -7.33 -8.26
CA PHE A 337 8.16 -7.81 -8.67
C PHE A 337 8.08 -9.29 -9.00
N TYR A 338 8.79 -9.72 -10.03
CA TYR A 338 8.79 -11.11 -10.48
C TYR A 338 10.18 -11.55 -10.93
N ARG A 339 10.48 -12.83 -10.70
CA ARG A 339 11.70 -13.45 -11.20
C ARG A 339 11.68 -13.54 -12.72
N LYS A 340 12.83 -13.27 -13.36
CA LYS A 340 13.05 -13.45 -14.79
C LYS A 340 14.43 -14.08 -15.06
N GLY A 341 14.73 -14.32 -16.34
CA GLY A 341 15.95 -15.02 -16.73
C GLY A 341 15.86 -16.53 -16.54
N VAL A 342 16.98 -17.18 -16.29
CA VAL A 342 17.07 -18.63 -16.17
C VAL A 342 16.51 -19.10 -14.83
N LYS A 343 15.48 -19.96 -14.90
CA LYS A 343 14.87 -20.61 -13.74
C LYS A 343 15.66 -21.85 -13.29
N GLY A 344 16.28 -22.55 -14.23
CA GLY A 344 17.03 -23.78 -14.00
C GLY A 344 17.35 -24.50 -15.30
N VAL A 345 17.85 -25.72 -15.17
CA VAL A 345 18.20 -26.58 -16.31
C VAL A 345 17.34 -27.84 -16.27
N ASN A 346 16.73 -28.21 -17.39
CA ASN A 346 15.93 -29.42 -17.49
C ASN A 346 16.80 -30.68 -17.57
N LYS A 347 16.17 -31.86 -17.58
CA LYS A 347 16.86 -33.15 -17.64
C LYS A 347 17.71 -33.35 -18.90
N GLN A 348 17.46 -32.56 -19.96
CA GLN A 348 18.19 -32.58 -21.23
C GLN A 348 19.34 -31.56 -21.29
N GLY A 349 19.65 -30.87 -20.16
CA GLY A 349 20.68 -29.84 -20.11
C GLY A 349 20.29 -28.49 -20.72
N LYS A 350 19.01 -28.30 -21.13
CA LYS A 350 18.53 -27.05 -21.71
C LYS A 350 18.03 -26.11 -20.59
N GLU A 351 18.39 -24.84 -20.70
CA GLU A 351 17.88 -23.79 -19.82
C GLU A 351 16.35 -23.66 -19.91
N VAL A 352 15.72 -23.51 -18.75
CA VAL A 352 14.29 -23.20 -18.59
C VAL A 352 14.21 -21.78 -18.08
N MET A 353 13.52 -20.92 -18.81
CA MET A 353 13.32 -19.52 -18.43
C MET A 353 12.09 -19.36 -17.51
N TYR A 354 12.10 -18.31 -16.68
CA TYR A 354 10.87 -17.84 -16.05
C TYR A 354 9.95 -17.24 -17.13
N ASP A 355 8.65 -17.46 -16.99
CA ASP A 355 7.58 -16.93 -17.84
C ASP A 355 6.65 -15.96 -17.08
N PHE A 356 7.10 -15.46 -15.95
CA PHE A 356 6.28 -14.62 -15.06
C PHE A 356 6.03 -13.24 -15.63
N GLU A 357 7.00 -12.65 -16.35
CA GLU A 357 6.89 -11.31 -16.92
C GLU A 357 5.67 -11.21 -17.84
N ASP A 358 5.59 -12.07 -18.85
CA ASP A 358 4.49 -12.06 -19.81
C ASP A 358 3.14 -12.34 -19.15
N LYS A 359 3.10 -13.31 -18.24
CA LYS A 359 1.87 -13.70 -17.55
C LYS A 359 1.34 -12.60 -16.61
N ILE A 360 2.23 -12.00 -15.81
CA ILE A 360 1.85 -10.95 -14.86
C ILE A 360 1.46 -9.68 -15.61
N ASN A 361 2.23 -9.29 -16.62
CA ASN A 361 1.90 -8.12 -17.44
C ASN A 361 0.56 -8.32 -18.16
N ALA A 362 0.32 -9.49 -18.76
CA ALA A 362 -0.96 -9.78 -19.40
C ALA A 362 -2.14 -9.80 -18.41
N ALA A 363 -1.94 -10.25 -17.17
CA ALA A 363 -2.98 -10.22 -16.14
C ALA A 363 -3.28 -8.79 -15.66
N VAL A 364 -2.28 -7.90 -15.59
CA VAL A 364 -2.49 -6.49 -15.28
C VAL A 364 -3.20 -5.81 -16.45
N PHE A 365 -2.59 -5.79 -17.63
CA PHE A 365 -3.18 -5.27 -18.84
C PHE A 365 -2.91 -6.24 -20.01
N PRO A 366 -3.93 -6.64 -20.77
CA PRO A 366 -5.34 -6.18 -20.74
C PRO A 366 -6.26 -6.96 -19.79
N GLY A 367 -5.72 -7.85 -18.94
CA GLY A 367 -6.52 -8.83 -18.20
C GLY A 367 -7.53 -8.23 -17.21
N LEU A 368 -7.09 -7.32 -16.33
CA LEU A 368 -7.90 -6.83 -15.20
C LEU A 368 -7.90 -5.31 -15.05
N GLN A 369 -7.02 -4.58 -15.75
CA GLN A 369 -6.96 -3.11 -15.74
C GLN A 369 -7.00 -2.58 -17.18
N GLY A 370 -7.38 -1.30 -17.33
CA GLY A 370 -7.26 -0.50 -18.54
C GLY A 370 -6.10 0.50 -18.44
N GLY A 371 -6.38 1.80 -18.65
CA GLY A 371 -5.36 2.86 -18.63
C GLY A 371 -4.66 2.98 -17.29
N PRO A 372 -3.32 2.96 -17.26
CA PRO A 372 -2.55 3.17 -16.04
C PRO A 372 -2.76 4.56 -15.44
N HIS A 373 -2.63 4.68 -14.13
CA HIS A 373 -2.65 5.96 -13.43
C HIS A 373 -1.26 6.61 -13.49
N ASN A 374 -0.98 7.33 -14.58
CA ASN A 374 0.35 7.89 -14.86
C ASN A 374 0.82 8.89 -13.79
N HIS A 375 -0.10 9.68 -13.20
CA HIS A 375 0.18 10.58 -12.09
C HIS A 375 0.65 9.82 -10.84
N THR A 376 0.03 8.68 -10.52
CA THR A 376 0.45 7.83 -9.41
C THR A 376 1.83 7.21 -9.68
N ILE A 377 2.08 6.68 -10.90
CA ILE A 377 3.37 6.10 -11.29
C ILE A 377 4.47 7.16 -11.21
N THR A 378 4.18 8.39 -11.64
CA THR A 378 5.12 9.53 -11.55
C THR A 378 5.44 9.86 -10.09
N GLY A 379 4.43 9.95 -9.23
CA GLY A 379 4.62 10.14 -7.79
C GLY A 379 5.40 9.00 -7.13
N LEU A 380 5.15 7.76 -7.56
CA LEU A 380 5.90 6.59 -7.11
C LEU A 380 7.37 6.67 -7.50
N ALA A 381 7.68 7.11 -8.72
CA ALA A 381 9.07 7.30 -9.16
C ALA A 381 9.82 8.33 -8.29
N VAL A 382 9.13 9.36 -7.78
CA VAL A 382 9.70 10.31 -6.81
C VAL A 382 9.95 9.65 -5.46
N ALA A 383 8.98 8.93 -4.92
CA ALA A 383 9.12 8.24 -3.64
C ALA A 383 10.25 7.18 -3.67
N LEU A 384 10.37 6.42 -4.75
CA LEU A 384 11.45 5.45 -4.93
C LEU A 384 12.83 6.12 -5.01
N LYS A 385 12.93 7.32 -5.58
CA LYS A 385 14.17 8.10 -5.52
C LYS A 385 14.53 8.49 -4.10
N GLN A 386 13.54 8.92 -3.31
CA GLN A 386 13.76 9.20 -1.88
C GLN A 386 14.18 7.95 -1.11
N ALA A 387 13.60 6.79 -1.43
CA ALA A 387 13.91 5.52 -0.77
C ALA A 387 15.36 5.02 -0.99
N THR A 388 16.11 5.61 -1.93
CA THR A 388 17.54 5.29 -2.15
C THR A 388 18.50 6.19 -1.37
N THR A 389 18.01 7.13 -0.57
CA THR A 389 18.85 8.12 0.13
C THR A 389 19.26 7.65 1.53
N PRO A 390 20.40 8.13 2.06
CA PRO A 390 20.80 7.86 3.44
C PRO A 390 19.79 8.36 4.48
N GLU A 391 19.14 9.49 4.21
CA GLU A 391 18.10 10.08 5.09
C GLU A 391 16.90 9.16 5.20
N TYR A 392 16.52 8.48 4.12
CA TYR A 392 15.45 7.51 4.17
C TYR A 392 15.81 6.28 5.00
N ARG A 393 17.06 5.82 4.91
CA ARG A 393 17.57 4.74 5.76
C ARG A 393 17.53 5.15 7.24
N ALA A 394 18.05 6.32 7.57
CA ALA A 394 18.00 6.86 8.94
C ALA A 394 16.56 6.98 9.46
N TYR A 395 15.62 7.42 8.64
CA TYR A 395 14.20 7.44 8.96
C TYR A 395 13.67 6.04 9.32
N GLN A 396 13.99 5.00 8.55
CA GLN A 396 13.51 3.64 8.81
C GLN A 396 14.19 3.01 10.05
N GLU A 397 15.46 3.33 10.31
CA GLU A 397 16.14 2.97 11.55
C GLU A 397 15.45 3.62 12.76
N GLN A 398 15.07 4.90 12.66
CA GLN A 398 14.30 5.60 13.69
C GLN A 398 12.89 4.99 13.88
N VAL A 399 12.20 4.57 12.79
CA VAL A 399 10.92 3.85 12.87
C VAL A 399 11.04 2.60 13.74
N MET A 400 12.11 1.83 13.56
CA MET A 400 12.39 0.61 14.33
C MET A 400 12.70 0.93 15.81
N SER A 401 13.57 1.90 16.07
CA SER A 401 13.91 2.34 17.44
C SER A 401 12.69 2.85 18.19
N ASN A 402 11.88 3.68 17.54
CA ASN A 402 10.62 4.18 18.08
C ASN A 402 9.66 3.05 18.43
N CYS A 403 9.54 2.03 17.55
CA CYS A 403 8.64 0.91 17.79
C CYS A 403 9.11 0.04 18.97
N ALA A 404 10.40 -0.21 19.08
CA ALA A 404 10.98 -0.92 20.21
C ALA A 404 10.75 -0.18 21.53
N LYS A 405 10.97 1.15 21.56
CA LYS A 405 10.71 1.98 22.73
C LYS A 405 9.22 2.00 23.10
N PHE A 406 8.35 2.14 22.12
CA PHE A 406 6.90 2.10 22.32
C PHE A 406 6.45 0.78 22.93
N ALA A 407 6.94 -0.36 22.40
CA ALA A 407 6.69 -1.69 22.95
C ALA A 407 7.14 -1.81 24.41
N GLN A 408 8.35 -1.35 24.74
CA GLN A 408 8.88 -1.33 26.12
C GLN A 408 8.00 -0.50 27.05
N SER A 409 7.59 0.70 26.60
CA SER A 409 6.78 1.61 27.40
C SER A 409 5.39 1.04 27.69
N LEU A 410 4.77 0.37 26.70
CA LEU A 410 3.50 -0.33 26.89
C LEU A 410 3.62 -1.52 27.83
N THR A 411 4.69 -2.32 27.70
CA THR A 411 4.93 -3.46 28.61
C THR A 411 5.18 -2.99 30.04
N ALA A 412 5.92 -1.89 30.24
CA ALA A 412 6.14 -1.30 31.57
C ALA A 412 4.84 -0.83 32.24
N LYS A 413 3.81 -0.47 31.45
CA LYS A 413 2.45 -0.15 31.92
C LYS A 413 1.55 -1.38 32.11
N GLY A 414 2.11 -2.58 31.96
CA GLY A 414 1.40 -3.85 32.16
C GLY A 414 0.48 -4.22 31.01
N TYR A 415 0.76 -3.77 29.79
CA TYR A 415 0.12 -4.28 28.58
C TYR A 415 0.80 -5.53 28.08
N GLU A 416 0.00 -6.49 27.67
CA GLU A 416 0.45 -7.69 26.97
C GLU A 416 0.54 -7.40 25.46
N LEU A 417 1.70 -7.63 24.88
CA LEU A 417 1.91 -7.54 23.44
C LEU A 417 1.85 -8.93 22.83
N VAL A 418 1.08 -9.10 21.76
CA VAL A 418 1.05 -10.35 21.00
C VAL A 418 2.46 -10.69 20.51
N SER A 419 2.88 -11.93 20.66
CA SER A 419 4.26 -12.40 20.44
C SER A 419 5.33 -11.84 21.39
N GLY A 420 4.93 -11.19 22.49
CA GLY A 420 5.85 -10.66 23.50
C GLY A 420 6.66 -9.43 23.08
N GLY A 421 6.34 -8.76 21.94
CA GLY A 421 7.06 -7.58 21.49
C GLY A 421 7.00 -7.35 19.99
N THR A 422 8.04 -6.69 19.42
CA THR A 422 8.09 -6.35 18.00
C THR A 422 9.52 -6.44 17.45
N ASP A 423 9.63 -6.86 16.17
CA ASP A 423 10.86 -6.84 15.36
C ASP A 423 10.69 -5.92 14.12
N ASN A 424 9.61 -5.14 14.07
CA ASN A 424 9.31 -4.26 12.93
C ASN A 424 8.66 -2.93 13.37
N HIS A 425 7.83 -2.32 12.55
CA HIS A 425 7.26 -0.99 12.73
C HIS A 425 5.91 -0.96 13.46
N LEU A 426 5.40 -2.07 13.95
CA LEU A 426 4.09 -2.16 14.59
C LEU A 426 4.11 -2.98 15.88
N VAL A 427 3.16 -2.69 16.75
CA VAL A 427 2.81 -3.48 17.94
C VAL A 427 1.35 -3.89 17.85
N LEU A 428 1.03 -5.06 18.40
CA LEU A 428 -0.34 -5.54 18.59
C LEU A 428 -0.56 -5.76 20.07
N VAL A 429 -1.40 -4.88 20.65
CA VAL A 429 -1.71 -4.88 22.09
C VAL A 429 -2.91 -5.77 22.35
N ASN A 430 -2.76 -6.77 23.24
CA ASN A 430 -3.86 -7.58 23.75
C ASN A 430 -4.51 -6.85 24.95
N LEU A 431 -5.79 -6.49 24.82
CA LEU A 431 -6.54 -5.77 25.84
C LEU A 431 -7.39 -6.69 26.74
N LYS A 432 -7.42 -8.00 26.44
CA LYS A 432 -8.23 -8.97 27.21
C LYS A 432 -7.84 -9.01 28.68
N SER A 433 -6.53 -8.96 28.98
CA SER A 433 -5.99 -8.91 30.34
C SER A 433 -6.39 -7.65 31.11
N LYS A 434 -6.71 -6.54 30.41
CA LYS A 434 -7.26 -5.31 31.00
C LYS A 434 -8.78 -5.35 31.14
N GLY A 435 -9.44 -6.42 30.68
CA GLY A 435 -10.89 -6.58 30.77
C GLY A 435 -11.69 -5.69 29.83
N ILE A 436 -11.13 -5.28 28.69
CA ILE A 436 -11.79 -4.45 27.67
C ILE A 436 -11.44 -4.97 26.27
N ASP A 437 -12.23 -4.60 25.26
CA ASP A 437 -12.00 -4.96 23.86
C ASP A 437 -11.55 -3.74 23.03
N GLY A 438 -10.95 -4.06 21.85
CA GLY A 438 -10.42 -3.05 20.95
C GLY A 438 -11.48 -2.11 20.39
N SER A 439 -12.73 -2.56 20.19
CA SER A 439 -13.79 -1.70 19.66
C SER A 439 -14.15 -0.54 20.58
N ARG A 440 -14.15 -0.79 21.89
CA ARG A 440 -14.41 0.24 22.91
C ARG A 440 -13.26 1.21 23.04
N VAL A 441 -12.03 0.69 23.08
CA VAL A 441 -10.83 1.50 23.17
C VAL A 441 -10.66 2.37 21.91
N GLU A 442 -10.89 1.83 20.71
CA GLU A 442 -10.87 2.59 19.46
C GLU A 442 -11.82 3.81 19.51
N LYS A 443 -13.04 3.64 20.07
CA LYS A 443 -13.99 4.75 20.21
C LYS A 443 -13.51 5.87 21.11
N VAL A 444 -12.80 5.57 22.19
CA VAL A 444 -12.21 6.60 23.05
C VAL A 444 -11.02 7.26 22.35
N LEU A 445 -10.13 6.47 21.73
CA LEU A 445 -8.98 6.99 20.98
C LEU A 445 -9.40 7.98 19.89
N GLU A 446 -10.45 7.67 19.11
CA GLU A 446 -11.01 8.59 18.11
C GLU A 446 -11.45 9.93 18.76
N ASN A 447 -12.08 9.89 19.93
CA ASN A 447 -12.56 11.07 20.63
C ASN A 447 -11.45 11.94 21.24
N VAL A 448 -10.26 11.39 21.43
CA VAL A 448 -9.09 12.12 21.95
C VAL A 448 -8.02 12.35 20.88
N HIS A 449 -8.38 12.25 19.60
CA HIS A 449 -7.54 12.49 18.45
C HIS A 449 -6.29 11.58 18.36
N ILE A 450 -6.45 10.32 18.76
CA ILE A 450 -5.47 9.27 18.55
C ILE A 450 -6.03 8.28 17.50
N ALA A 451 -5.45 8.26 16.31
CA ALA A 451 -5.85 7.34 15.26
C ALA A 451 -5.12 5.99 15.41
N ALA A 452 -5.85 4.95 15.78
CA ALA A 452 -5.38 3.57 15.87
C ALA A 452 -6.48 2.64 15.35
N ASN A 453 -6.22 1.37 15.13
CA ASN A 453 -7.28 0.46 14.71
C ASN A 453 -7.41 -0.77 15.62
N LYS A 454 -8.66 -1.12 15.92
CA LYS A 454 -8.96 -2.42 16.51
C LYS A 454 -8.46 -3.56 15.65
N ASN A 455 -8.00 -4.61 16.27
CA ASN A 455 -7.46 -5.79 15.59
C ASN A 455 -7.71 -7.05 16.42
N THR A 456 -7.95 -8.17 15.75
CA THR A 456 -8.01 -9.48 16.38
C THR A 456 -6.67 -9.84 17.01
N VAL A 457 -6.73 -10.56 18.13
CA VAL A 457 -5.60 -11.19 18.80
C VAL A 457 -5.83 -12.69 18.92
N PRO A 458 -4.82 -13.51 19.14
CA PRO A 458 -4.97 -14.96 19.33
C PRO A 458 -6.08 -15.28 20.35
N GLY A 459 -6.90 -16.29 20.04
CA GLY A 459 -8.05 -16.69 20.83
C GLY A 459 -9.29 -15.78 20.68
N ASP A 460 -9.35 -14.87 19.71
CA ASP A 460 -10.57 -14.14 19.37
C ASP A 460 -11.51 -15.02 18.53
N VAL A 461 -12.76 -15.06 18.93
CA VAL A 461 -13.83 -15.82 18.24
C VAL A 461 -14.57 -14.97 17.19
N SER A 462 -14.40 -13.65 17.19
CA SER A 462 -15.11 -12.74 16.30
C SER A 462 -14.28 -11.53 15.91
N ALA A 463 -14.16 -11.31 14.60
CA ALA A 463 -13.55 -10.08 14.06
C ALA A 463 -14.40 -8.81 14.27
N MET A 464 -15.64 -8.95 14.72
CA MET A 464 -16.54 -7.81 15.00
C MET A 464 -16.30 -7.17 16.36
N VAL A 465 -15.78 -7.94 17.33
CA VAL A 465 -15.43 -7.47 18.67
C VAL A 465 -14.01 -7.97 18.98
N PRO A 466 -12.99 -7.40 18.31
CA PRO A 466 -11.61 -7.85 18.45
C PRO A 466 -11.03 -7.43 19.79
N GLY A 467 -10.20 -8.32 20.38
CA GLY A 467 -9.62 -8.15 21.70
C GLY A 467 -8.42 -7.21 21.77
N GLY A 468 -7.97 -6.64 20.64
CA GLY A 468 -6.75 -5.85 20.62
C GLY A 468 -6.80 -4.55 19.82
N ILE A 469 -5.70 -3.80 19.94
CA ILE A 469 -5.40 -2.58 19.17
C ILE A 469 -4.04 -2.79 18.47
N ARG A 470 -4.01 -2.49 17.16
CA ARG A 470 -2.78 -2.45 16.36
C ARG A 470 -2.32 -0.99 16.23
N MET A 471 -1.05 -0.74 16.53
CA MET A 471 -0.44 0.58 16.43
C MET A 471 0.93 0.47 15.75
N GLY A 472 1.38 1.56 15.12
CA GLY A 472 2.66 1.61 14.44
C GLY A 472 3.30 2.99 14.50
N THR A 473 4.57 3.05 14.13
CA THR A 473 5.40 4.24 14.30
C THR A 473 5.72 5.05 13.03
N PRO A 474 5.49 4.57 11.79
CA PRO A 474 5.96 5.26 10.59
C PRO A 474 5.45 6.69 10.42
N ALA A 475 4.15 6.94 10.64
CA ALA A 475 3.55 8.24 10.42
C ALA A 475 4.11 9.31 11.37
N LEU A 476 4.12 9.04 12.67
CA LEU A 476 4.66 9.98 13.65
C LEU A 476 6.17 10.17 13.50
N THR A 477 6.92 9.11 13.16
CA THR A 477 8.35 9.25 12.84
C THR A 477 8.58 10.16 11.63
N SER A 478 7.70 10.15 10.62
CA SER A 478 7.77 11.10 9.50
C SER A 478 7.60 12.55 9.95
N ARG A 479 6.93 12.80 11.08
CA ARG A 479 6.80 14.13 11.71
C ARG A 479 7.95 14.46 12.65
N GLY A 480 8.96 13.60 12.80
CA GLY A 480 10.14 13.84 13.62
C GLY A 480 10.03 13.33 15.07
N PHE A 481 9.04 12.49 15.39
CA PHE A 481 8.96 11.82 16.70
C PHE A 481 10.15 10.87 16.87
N VAL A 482 10.72 10.88 18.09
CA VAL A 482 11.81 10.00 18.54
C VAL A 482 11.35 9.13 19.72
N GLU A 483 12.26 8.34 20.29
CA GLU A 483 11.96 7.34 21.32
C GLU A 483 11.24 7.92 22.56
N GLU A 484 11.65 9.09 23.04
CA GLU A 484 11.06 9.75 24.19
C GLU A 484 9.63 10.19 23.91
N ASP A 485 9.34 10.61 22.67
CA ASP A 485 7.99 10.97 22.26
C ASP A 485 7.09 9.76 22.24
N PHE A 486 7.58 8.59 21.84
CA PHE A 486 6.80 7.35 21.88
C PHE A 486 6.58 6.82 23.30
N ALA A 487 7.45 7.15 24.27
CA ALA A 487 7.14 6.95 25.67
C ALA A 487 5.94 7.81 26.10
N LYS A 488 5.89 9.07 25.66
CA LYS A 488 4.75 9.97 25.92
C LYS A 488 3.48 9.53 25.19
N VAL A 489 3.58 9.03 23.97
CA VAL A 489 2.45 8.42 23.22
C VAL A 489 1.88 7.22 23.98
N ALA A 490 2.73 6.40 24.62
CA ALA A 490 2.29 5.30 25.47
C ALA A 490 1.53 5.80 26.72
N ASP A 491 1.91 6.96 27.29
CA ASP A 491 1.16 7.59 28.38
C ASP A 491 -0.25 8.01 27.92
N PHE A 492 -0.38 8.64 26.77
CA PHE A 492 -1.67 9.03 26.20
C PHE A 492 -2.55 7.83 25.88
N PHE A 493 -1.98 6.78 25.31
CA PHE A 493 -2.70 5.53 25.06
C PHE A 493 -3.21 4.91 26.38
N ASP A 494 -2.39 4.85 27.41
CA ASP A 494 -2.78 4.32 28.73
C ASP A 494 -3.88 5.15 29.37
N ALA A 495 -3.79 6.48 29.29
CA ALA A 495 -4.84 7.38 29.76
C ALA A 495 -6.18 7.13 29.04
N ALA A 496 -6.15 6.94 27.72
CA ALA A 496 -7.33 6.64 26.91
C ALA A 496 -7.94 5.27 27.27
N VAL A 497 -7.11 4.23 27.50
CA VAL A 497 -7.60 2.90 27.95
C VAL A 497 -8.23 2.99 29.33
N ASN A 498 -7.62 3.72 30.28
CA ASN A 498 -8.18 3.93 31.61
C ASN A 498 -9.50 4.68 31.54
N LEU A 499 -9.64 5.67 30.67
CA LEU A 499 -10.89 6.36 30.39
C LEU A 499 -11.95 5.41 29.80
N ALA A 500 -11.55 4.54 28.85
CA ALA A 500 -12.44 3.53 28.29
C ALA A 500 -12.97 2.54 29.36
N LEU A 501 -12.16 2.18 30.35
CA LEU A 501 -12.57 1.36 31.48
C LEU A 501 -13.59 2.09 32.35
N LYS A 502 -13.43 3.40 32.62
CA LYS A 502 -14.40 4.23 33.32
C LYS A 502 -15.74 4.28 32.57
N VAL A 503 -15.71 4.55 31.25
CA VAL A 503 -16.92 4.54 30.42
C VAL A 503 -17.63 3.19 30.51
N LYS A 504 -16.86 2.09 30.40
CA LYS A 504 -17.40 0.73 30.51
C LYS A 504 -18.08 0.48 31.85
N ALA A 505 -17.48 0.96 32.95
CA ALA A 505 -18.05 0.81 34.30
C ALA A 505 -19.32 1.65 34.49
N ALA A 506 -19.40 2.84 33.91
CA ALA A 506 -20.57 3.72 33.98
C ALA A 506 -21.70 3.31 33.00
N ALA A 507 -21.43 2.47 32.02
CA ALA A 507 -22.41 2.08 31.02
C ALA A 507 -23.51 1.21 31.63
N GLY A 508 -24.77 1.55 31.34
CA GLY A 508 -25.95 0.83 31.83
C GLY A 508 -26.21 -0.53 31.19
N GLY A 509 -25.31 -1.01 30.31
CA GLY A 509 -25.40 -2.28 29.60
C GLY A 509 -24.07 -2.77 29.07
N THR A 510 -24.05 -4.00 28.57
CA THR A 510 -22.82 -4.67 28.10
C THR A 510 -22.53 -4.49 26.61
N LYS A 511 -23.47 -3.97 25.82
CA LYS A 511 -23.34 -3.83 24.37
C LYS A 511 -22.51 -2.59 24.01
N LEU A 512 -21.85 -2.63 22.87
CA LEU A 512 -21.08 -1.48 22.36
C LEU A 512 -21.94 -0.21 22.22
N LYS A 513 -23.22 -0.33 21.81
CA LYS A 513 -24.14 0.80 21.72
C LYS A 513 -24.37 1.50 23.08
N ASP A 514 -24.43 0.74 24.17
CA ASP A 514 -24.63 1.28 25.51
C ASP A 514 -23.36 2.04 25.97
N PHE A 515 -22.19 1.50 25.69
CA PHE A 515 -20.90 2.15 25.86
C PHE A 515 -20.82 3.49 25.13
N VAL A 516 -21.19 3.50 23.81
CA VAL A 516 -21.16 4.71 22.99
C VAL A 516 -22.16 5.74 23.49
N ALA A 517 -23.35 5.34 23.91
CA ALA A 517 -24.34 6.24 24.51
C ALA A 517 -23.80 6.91 25.78
N THR A 518 -23.19 6.15 26.70
CA THR A 518 -22.56 6.68 27.90
C THR A 518 -21.37 7.59 27.56
N LEU A 519 -20.51 7.18 26.63
CA LEU A 519 -19.40 7.99 26.16
C LEU A 519 -19.84 9.37 25.66
N GLN A 520 -21.01 9.47 25.00
CA GLN A 520 -21.52 10.71 24.41
C GLN A 520 -22.34 11.57 25.41
N SER A 521 -23.00 10.97 26.41
CA SER A 521 -23.97 11.66 27.24
C SER A 521 -23.48 11.99 28.66
N ASP A 522 -22.48 11.28 29.20
CA ASP A 522 -21.97 11.52 30.54
C ASP A 522 -21.07 12.76 30.58
N SER A 523 -21.48 13.79 31.31
CA SER A 523 -20.80 15.08 31.40
C SER A 523 -19.39 14.98 32.01
N ASN A 524 -19.19 14.09 33.01
CA ASN A 524 -17.89 13.89 33.65
C ASN A 524 -16.91 13.22 32.66
N ILE A 525 -17.38 12.18 31.95
CA ILE A 525 -16.63 11.50 30.91
C ILE A 525 -16.27 12.48 29.78
N GLN A 526 -17.22 13.29 29.33
CA GLN A 526 -16.96 14.29 28.28
C GLN A 526 -15.94 15.35 28.73
N SER A 527 -15.93 15.75 30.00
CA SER A 527 -14.91 16.66 30.55
C SER A 527 -13.52 16.01 30.57
N GLU A 528 -13.42 14.73 30.96
CA GLU A 528 -12.15 13.99 30.93
C GLU A 528 -11.64 13.78 29.47
N ILE A 529 -12.54 13.49 28.53
CA ILE A 529 -12.21 13.39 27.09
C ILE A 529 -11.67 14.72 26.58
N ALA A 530 -12.37 15.83 26.87
CA ALA A 530 -11.94 17.15 26.40
C ALA A 530 -10.57 17.53 26.94
N LYS A 531 -10.27 17.19 28.20
CA LYS A 531 -8.96 17.39 28.81
C LYS A 531 -7.87 16.56 28.11
N LEU A 532 -8.10 15.26 27.98
CA LEU A 532 -7.12 14.36 27.33
C LEU A 532 -6.91 14.73 25.86
N ARG A 533 -7.98 15.08 25.14
CA ARG A 533 -7.89 15.58 23.75
C ARG A 533 -7.02 16.82 23.68
N HIS A 534 -7.25 17.79 24.57
CA HIS A 534 -6.43 19.01 24.61
C HIS A 534 -4.95 18.68 24.84
N ASP A 535 -4.64 17.80 25.81
CA ASP A 535 -3.26 17.40 26.11
C ASP A 535 -2.59 16.71 24.90
N VAL A 536 -3.33 15.86 24.17
CA VAL A 536 -2.88 15.19 22.94
C VAL A 536 -2.63 16.22 21.83
N GLU A 537 -3.57 17.13 21.59
CA GLU A 537 -3.45 18.15 20.56
C GLU A 537 -2.27 19.10 20.80
N GLU A 538 -2.12 19.60 22.04
CA GLU A 538 -1.02 20.50 22.39
C GLU A 538 0.34 19.81 22.25
N TYR A 539 0.40 18.51 22.54
CA TYR A 539 1.60 17.74 22.29
C TYR A 539 1.88 17.55 20.79
N ALA A 540 0.88 17.11 20.02
CA ALA A 540 1.02 16.86 18.58
C ALA A 540 1.36 18.12 17.77
N LYS A 541 0.85 19.28 18.16
CA LYS A 541 1.10 20.59 17.51
C LYS A 541 2.56 21.06 17.60
N GLN A 542 3.37 20.49 18.49
CA GLN A 542 4.81 20.83 18.61
C GLN A 542 5.63 20.29 17.43
N PHE A 543 5.12 19.30 16.70
CA PHE A 543 5.81 18.64 15.61
C PHE A 543 5.44 19.24 14.24
N PRO A 544 6.34 19.15 13.24
CA PRO A 544 6.11 19.67 11.91
C PRO A 544 4.85 19.09 11.25
N THR A 545 4.23 19.88 10.38
CA THR A 545 3.28 19.40 9.37
C THR A 545 4.04 18.84 8.17
N ILE A 546 3.45 17.85 7.50
CA ILE A 546 3.99 17.30 6.25
C ILE A 546 2.96 17.51 5.14
N GLY A 547 3.39 18.07 4.03
CA GLY A 547 2.53 18.27 2.86
C GLY A 547 1.82 19.62 2.78
N PHE A 548 1.82 20.39 3.86
CA PHE A 548 1.25 21.74 3.93
C PHE A 548 1.95 22.59 4.98
N GLU A 549 1.85 23.89 4.83
CA GLU A 549 2.40 24.86 5.79
C GLU A 549 1.34 25.24 6.83
N LYS A 550 1.71 25.20 8.11
CA LYS A 550 0.84 25.54 9.24
C LYS A 550 0.23 26.94 9.10
N GLU A 551 1.01 27.89 8.58
CA GLU A 551 0.64 29.30 8.41
C GLU A 551 -0.50 29.49 7.42
N THR A 552 -0.64 28.58 6.45
CA THR A 552 -1.67 28.63 5.39
C THR A 552 -2.98 27.94 5.77
N MET A 553 -3.02 27.21 6.89
CA MET A 553 -4.22 26.49 7.33
C MET A 553 -5.37 27.42 7.70
N LYS A 554 -6.59 27.03 7.35
CA LYS A 554 -7.84 27.70 7.75
C LYS A 554 -8.18 27.46 9.23
N TYR A 555 -8.03 26.21 9.70
CA TYR A 555 -8.42 25.78 11.04
C TYR A 555 -7.21 25.54 11.94
N LYS A 556 -6.79 26.57 12.68
CA LYS A 556 -5.63 26.52 13.60
C LYS A 556 -6.01 26.32 15.07
N ASN A 557 -7.28 26.58 15.43
CA ASN A 557 -7.79 26.51 16.80
C ASN A 557 -8.52 25.20 17.08
#